data_9038a67b34f7d597b97e3372f4ad0a88
#
_entry.id   9038a67b34f7d597b97e3372f4ad0a88
#
_cell.length_a   1.000
_cell.length_b   1.000
_cell.length_c   1.000
_cell.angle_alpha   90.00
_cell.angle_beta   90.00
_cell.angle_gamma   90.00
#
_symmetry.space_group_name_H-M   'P 1'
#
loop_
_entity.id
_entity.type
_entity.pdbx_description
1 polymer ?
#
loop_
_entity_poly.entity_id
_entity_poly.type
_entity_poly.pdbx_seq_one_letter_code
_entity_poly.pdbx_strand_id
1 'polypeptide(L)'
;MPFIAFNKAFDPAAPDDLRINTAAVLYVEASRPDLIGQTTIHLLGQGVVVNAVTESIGLVVSEIGDLVAATRHYLAPPPAEGASTVYICPANVSYVRPNLPALPDFWVVRFVDGSELRVVAPLPLGL
;
A
#
# COMPACT_ATOMS: atom_id res chain seq x y z
N MET A 1 3.29 17.94 -11.14
CA MET A 1 2.77 18.24 -9.80
C MET A 1 2.69 16.95 -9.01
N PRO A 2 3.23 16.93 -7.81
CA PRO A 2 3.24 15.70 -7.03
C PRO A 2 1.92 15.39 -6.32
N PHE A 3 0.92 16.26 -6.41
CA PHE A 3 -0.36 16.04 -5.74
C PHE A 3 -1.41 15.52 -6.70
N ILE A 4 -2.15 14.49 -6.26
CA ILE A 4 -3.28 13.91 -6.99
C ILE A 4 -4.48 13.87 -6.05
N ALA A 5 -5.65 14.20 -6.55
CA ALA A 5 -6.89 14.18 -5.79
C ALA A 5 -7.64 12.87 -5.99
N PHE A 6 -8.08 12.28 -4.89
CA PHE A 6 -8.96 11.11 -4.88
C PHE A 6 -10.16 11.39 -3.97
N ASN A 7 -11.23 10.63 -4.16
CA ASN A 7 -12.46 10.81 -3.38
C ASN A 7 -12.42 9.95 -2.12
N LYS A 8 -12.50 10.59 -0.97
CA LYS A 8 -12.56 9.89 0.31
C LYS A 8 -13.79 9.01 0.41
N ALA A 9 -13.62 7.80 0.92
CA ALA A 9 -14.70 6.85 1.09
C ALA A 9 -15.47 7.05 2.40
N PHE A 10 -14.87 7.67 3.40
CA PHE A 10 -15.42 7.70 4.76
C PHE A 10 -16.11 9.00 5.17
N ASP A 11 -16.15 9.98 4.32
CA ASP A 11 -16.70 11.27 4.71
C ASP A 11 -17.77 11.73 3.73
N PRO A 12 -19.01 11.23 3.89
CA PRO A 12 -20.10 11.63 3.00
C PRO A 12 -20.52 13.10 3.18
N ALA A 13 -20.20 13.70 4.34
CA ALA A 13 -20.51 15.11 4.59
C ALA A 13 -19.48 16.05 3.96
N ALA A 14 -18.29 15.55 3.67
CA ALA A 14 -17.25 16.27 2.99
C ALA A 14 -16.71 15.38 1.88
N PRO A 15 -17.41 15.26 0.76
CA PRO A 15 -16.98 14.40 -0.35
C PRO A 15 -15.74 14.91 -1.04
N ASP A 16 -15.03 15.77 -0.39
CA ASP A 16 -13.87 16.41 -0.94
C ASP A 16 -12.71 15.49 -1.13
N ASP A 17 -11.97 15.88 -2.07
CA ASP A 17 -10.80 15.22 -2.53
C ASP A 17 -9.76 15.06 -1.42
N LEU A 18 -9.35 13.85 -1.24
CA LEU A 18 -8.12 13.57 -0.54
C LEU A 18 -6.99 13.89 -1.52
N ARG A 19 -6.22 14.92 -1.22
CA ARG A 19 -5.09 15.31 -2.07
C ARG A 19 -3.84 14.65 -1.54
N ILE A 20 -3.24 13.80 -2.34
CA ILE A 20 -2.11 12.99 -1.95
C ILE A 20 -0.87 13.46 -2.67
N ASN A 21 0.20 13.71 -1.89
CA ASN A 21 1.52 13.91 -2.44
C ASN A 21 2.06 12.54 -2.85
N THR A 22 2.27 12.34 -4.14
CA THR A 22 2.74 11.05 -4.65
C THR A 22 4.11 10.67 -4.09
N ALA A 23 4.92 11.64 -3.71
CA ALA A 23 6.21 11.38 -3.07
C ALA A 23 6.07 10.81 -1.65
N ALA A 24 4.90 10.91 -1.04
CA ALA A 24 4.65 10.40 0.31
C ALA A 24 3.96 9.04 0.33
N VAL A 25 3.67 8.46 -0.83
CA VAL A 25 3.02 7.15 -0.90
C VAL A 25 4.01 6.06 -0.50
N LEU A 26 3.60 5.19 0.41
CA LEU A 26 4.37 4.00 0.77
C LEU A 26 3.93 2.82 -0.09
N TYR A 27 2.67 2.48 -0.02
CA TYR A 27 2.09 1.43 -0.85
C TYR A 27 0.57 1.57 -0.93
N VAL A 28 0.00 0.90 -1.91
CA VAL A 28 -1.43 0.92 -2.21
C VAL A 28 -1.95 -0.51 -2.20
N GLU A 29 -3.12 -0.74 -1.62
CA GLU A 29 -3.74 -2.06 -1.62
C GLU A 29 -5.25 -1.94 -1.80
N ALA A 30 -5.90 -3.03 -2.22
CA ALA A 30 -7.35 -3.09 -2.23
C ALA A 30 -7.85 -2.99 -0.80
N SER A 31 -8.94 -2.25 -0.59
CA SER A 31 -9.52 -2.12 0.74
C SER A 31 -10.02 -3.47 1.24
N ARG A 32 -9.85 -3.70 2.54
CA ARG A 32 -10.39 -4.90 3.17
C ARG A 32 -11.91 -4.86 3.17
N PRO A 33 -12.60 -6.02 3.24
CA PRO A 33 -14.05 -6.05 3.21
C PRO A 33 -14.74 -5.26 4.33
N ASP A 34 -14.04 -5.04 5.44
CA ASP A 34 -14.56 -4.27 6.58
C ASP A 34 -14.40 -2.76 6.41
N LEU A 35 -13.79 -2.32 5.32
CA LEU A 35 -13.58 -0.91 5.04
C LEU A 35 -14.49 -0.44 3.90
N ILE A 36 -14.94 0.80 3.99
CA ILE A 36 -15.65 1.45 2.91
C ILE A 36 -14.63 1.94 1.89
N GLY A 37 -14.95 1.84 0.62
CA GLY A 37 -14.08 2.25 -0.47
C GLY A 37 -13.45 1.07 -1.17
N GLN A 38 -12.74 1.34 -2.26
CA GLN A 38 -12.17 0.29 -3.10
C GLN A 38 -10.66 0.15 -2.93
N THR A 39 -9.98 1.21 -2.54
CA THR A 39 -8.52 1.25 -2.48
C THR A 39 -8.08 1.96 -1.22
N THR A 40 -7.05 1.43 -0.58
CA THR A 40 -6.41 2.04 0.59
C THR A 40 -5.01 2.49 0.20
N ILE A 41 -4.68 3.74 0.51
CA ILE A 41 -3.39 4.34 0.23
C ILE A 41 -2.68 4.60 1.56
N HIS A 42 -1.51 3.99 1.71
CA HIS A 42 -0.69 4.15 2.92
C HIS A 42 0.34 5.24 2.68
N LEU A 43 0.34 6.26 3.54
CA LEU A 43 1.18 7.42 3.41
C LEU A 43 2.26 7.48 4.49
N LEU A 44 3.34 8.15 4.14
CA LEU A 44 4.50 8.36 5.00
C LEU A 44 4.10 9.02 6.33
N GLY A 45 4.53 8.43 7.44
CA GLY A 45 4.36 9.03 8.76
C GLY A 45 2.96 8.93 9.36
N GLN A 46 2.01 8.29 8.67
CA GLN A 46 0.64 8.17 9.18
C GLN A 46 0.37 6.93 10.04
N GLY A 47 1.30 5.98 10.04
CA GLY A 47 1.15 4.78 10.85
C GLY A 47 -0.11 4.00 10.48
N VAL A 48 -1.05 3.88 11.43
CA VAL A 48 -2.29 3.12 11.25
C VAL A 48 -3.43 3.91 10.61
N VAL A 49 -3.20 5.17 10.26
CA VAL A 49 -4.25 5.98 9.62
C VAL A 49 -4.59 5.38 8.26
N VAL A 50 -5.88 5.19 8.02
CA VAL A 50 -6.38 4.58 6.79
C VAL A 50 -6.90 5.66 5.86
N ASN A 51 -6.38 5.68 4.63
CA ASN A 51 -6.84 6.57 3.57
C ASN A 51 -7.56 5.74 2.52
N ALA A 52 -8.84 5.45 2.76
CA ALA A 52 -9.66 4.71 1.81
C ALA A 52 -10.31 5.67 0.81
N VAL A 53 -10.24 5.32 -0.46
CA VAL A 53 -10.78 6.11 -1.56
C VAL A 53 -11.76 5.28 -2.38
N THR A 54 -12.64 5.94 -3.13
CA THR A 54 -13.67 5.26 -3.92
C THR A 54 -13.15 4.77 -5.26
N GLU A 55 -12.04 5.30 -5.73
CA GLU A 55 -11.44 4.90 -7.00
C GLU A 55 -10.93 3.47 -6.94
N SER A 56 -11.00 2.76 -8.06
CA SER A 56 -10.47 1.40 -8.18
C SER A 56 -8.96 1.39 -8.03
N ILE A 57 -8.42 0.25 -7.57
CA ILE A 57 -6.97 0.12 -7.41
C ILE A 57 -6.21 0.33 -8.73
N GLY A 58 -6.78 -0.12 -9.85
CA GLY A 58 -6.18 0.09 -11.16
C GLY A 58 -6.04 1.56 -11.51
N LEU A 59 -7.07 2.35 -11.23
CA LEU A 59 -7.02 3.80 -11.47
C LEU A 59 -6.02 4.47 -10.55
N VAL A 60 -6.04 4.15 -9.25
CA VAL A 60 -5.13 4.75 -8.27
C VAL A 60 -3.68 4.46 -8.64
N VAL A 61 -3.36 3.22 -8.97
CA VAL A 61 -2.01 2.82 -9.37
C VAL A 61 -1.57 3.54 -10.63
N SER A 62 -2.45 3.64 -11.62
CA SER A 62 -2.18 4.36 -12.87
C SER A 62 -1.89 5.84 -12.63
N GLU A 63 -2.64 6.47 -11.76
CA GLU A 63 -2.48 7.90 -11.47
C GLU A 63 -1.21 8.21 -10.67
N ILE A 64 -0.87 7.36 -9.70
CA ILE A 64 0.35 7.56 -8.90
C ILE A 64 1.60 7.26 -9.73
N GLY A 65 1.61 6.14 -10.44
CA GLY A 65 2.75 5.74 -11.26
C GLY A 65 3.93 5.19 -10.47
N ASP A 66 4.85 4.53 -11.15
CA ASP A 66 6.12 4.06 -10.61
C ASP A 66 6.00 3.17 -9.36
N LEU A 67 4.94 2.37 -9.30
CA LEU A 67 4.72 1.41 -8.22
C LEU A 67 5.12 0.00 -8.67
N VAL A 68 5.58 -0.80 -7.72
CA VAL A 68 5.99 -2.20 -7.95
C VAL A 68 4.98 -3.13 -7.31
N ALA A 69 4.41 -4.03 -8.10
CA ALA A 69 3.46 -5.01 -7.62
C ALA A 69 4.16 -6.12 -6.83
N ALA A 70 3.59 -6.48 -5.70
CA ALA A 70 4.08 -7.56 -4.85
C ALA A 70 2.89 -8.27 -4.21
N THR A 71 3.13 -9.44 -3.64
CA THR A 71 2.13 -10.16 -2.87
C THR A 71 2.42 -9.99 -1.38
N ARG A 72 1.46 -9.45 -0.65
CA ARG A 72 1.61 -9.26 0.79
C ARG A 72 1.58 -10.61 1.50
N HIS A 73 2.49 -10.80 2.44
CA HIS A 73 2.53 -11.97 3.31
C HIS A 73 1.74 -11.70 4.59
N TYR A 74 0.88 -12.64 4.96
CA TYR A 74 0.13 -12.59 6.21
C TYR A 74 0.57 -13.73 7.12
N LEU A 75 0.76 -13.43 8.40
CA LEU A 75 1.08 -14.45 9.42
C LEU A 75 -0.14 -15.33 9.73
N ALA A 76 -1.31 -14.88 9.35
CA ALA A 76 -2.58 -15.60 9.45
C ALA A 76 -3.22 -15.60 8.06
N PRO A 77 -4.30 -16.37 7.81
CA PRO A 77 -4.99 -16.28 6.53
C PRO A 77 -5.36 -14.84 6.20
N PRO A 78 -5.22 -14.41 4.93
CA PRO A 78 -5.55 -13.05 4.55
C PRO A 78 -7.04 -12.77 4.79
N PRO A 79 -7.39 -11.49 5.05
CA PRO A 79 -8.78 -11.12 5.38
C PRO A 79 -9.76 -11.34 4.24
N ALA A 80 -9.26 -11.37 2.99
CA ALA A 80 -10.08 -11.64 1.82
C ALA A 80 -9.25 -12.31 0.76
N GLU A 81 -9.88 -13.21 0.02
CA GLU A 81 -9.23 -13.84 -1.13
C GLU A 81 -8.94 -12.78 -2.19
N GLY A 82 -7.73 -12.82 -2.74
CA GLY A 82 -7.31 -11.86 -3.74
C GLY A 82 -6.90 -10.48 -3.21
N ALA A 83 -7.03 -10.26 -1.90
CA ALA A 83 -6.68 -8.96 -1.28
C ALA A 83 -5.19 -8.84 -0.96
N SER A 84 -4.37 -9.74 -1.43
CA SER A 84 -2.96 -9.80 -1.05
C SER A 84 -2.02 -9.04 -1.98
N THR A 85 -2.49 -8.57 -3.13
CA THR A 85 -1.64 -7.78 -4.02
C THR A 85 -1.49 -6.36 -3.49
N VAL A 86 -0.23 -5.91 -3.38
CA VAL A 86 0.11 -4.54 -2.98
C VAL A 86 0.99 -3.92 -4.04
N TYR A 87 0.96 -2.59 -4.11
CA TYR A 87 1.77 -1.82 -5.07
C TYR A 87 2.63 -0.87 -4.27
N ILE A 88 3.93 -1.11 -4.27
CA ILE A 88 4.91 -0.47 -3.39
C ILE A 88 5.61 0.64 -4.13
N CYS A 89 5.79 1.79 -3.48
CA CYS A 89 6.58 2.91 -4.00
C CYS A 89 8.05 2.69 -3.64
N PRO A 90 8.92 2.32 -4.58
CA PRO A 90 10.32 2.02 -4.26
C PRO A 90 11.08 3.23 -3.72
N ALA A 91 10.69 4.44 -4.12
CA ALA A 91 11.35 5.65 -3.67
C ALA A 91 11.28 5.85 -2.15
N ASN A 92 10.29 5.25 -1.49
CA ASN A 92 10.11 5.37 -0.05
C ASN A 92 10.53 4.12 0.71
N VAL A 93 11.21 3.18 0.04
CA VAL A 93 11.78 1.99 0.68
C VAL A 93 13.18 2.32 1.17
N SER A 94 13.42 2.10 2.44
CA SER A 94 14.73 2.26 3.05
C SER A 94 15.63 1.07 2.76
N TYR A 95 15.10 -0.14 2.98
CA TYR A 95 15.82 -1.38 2.65
C TYR A 95 14.83 -2.55 2.61
N VAL A 96 15.28 -3.66 2.04
CA VAL A 96 14.56 -4.93 2.08
C VAL A 96 15.50 -5.99 2.64
N ARG A 97 14.96 -6.93 3.40
CA ARG A 97 15.74 -8.04 3.93
C ARG A 97 14.91 -9.31 3.93
N PRO A 98 15.54 -10.48 3.74
CA PRO A 98 14.83 -11.74 3.91
C PRO A 98 14.52 -11.96 5.39
N ASN A 99 13.40 -12.62 5.66
CA ASN A 99 13.06 -12.97 7.03
C ASN A 99 13.74 -14.30 7.39
N LEU A 100 14.97 -14.21 7.86
CA LEU A 100 15.77 -15.37 8.26
C LEU A 100 15.93 -15.38 9.78
N PRO A 101 16.13 -16.56 10.34
CA PRO A 101 16.07 -17.91 9.78
C PRO A 101 14.70 -18.57 9.85
N ALA A 102 13.74 -17.93 10.51
CA ALA A 102 12.52 -18.62 10.94
C ALA A 102 11.51 -18.85 9.82
N LEU A 103 11.32 -17.87 8.94
CA LEU A 103 10.36 -17.94 7.85
C LEU A 103 10.99 -17.39 6.57
N PRO A 104 11.72 -18.25 5.82
CA PRO A 104 12.51 -17.80 4.67
C PRO A 104 11.69 -17.47 3.43
N ASP A 105 10.38 -17.69 3.47
CA ASP A 105 9.51 -17.55 2.31
C ASP A 105 8.91 -16.15 2.16
N PHE A 106 9.37 -15.17 2.94
CA PHE A 106 8.98 -13.79 2.72
C PHE A 106 10.12 -12.81 3.00
N TRP A 107 9.95 -11.59 2.45
CA TRP A 107 10.88 -10.48 2.64
C TRP A 107 10.21 -9.40 3.46
N VAL A 108 11.00 -8.68 4.25
CA VAL A 108 10.54 -7.51 4.99
C VAL A 108 10.98 -6.27 4.23
N VAL A 109 10.00 -5.46 3.83
CA VAL A 109 10.24 -4.16 3.20
C VAL A 109 10.12 -3.10 4.28
N ARG A 110 11.20 -2.37 4.52
CA ARG A 110 11.19 -1.29 5.50
C ARG A 110 11.15 0.05 4.79
N PHE A 111 10.18 0.86 5.17
CA PHE A 111 10.00 2.18 4.60
C PHE A 111 10.80 3.23 5.37
N VAL A 112 11.00 4.39 4.75
CA VAL A 112 11.82 5.46 5.33
C VAL A 112 11.25 6.05 6.62
N ASP A 113 9.96 5.85 6.89
CA ASP A 113 9.33 6.28 8.14
C ASP A 113 9.43 5.24 9.28
N GLY A 114 10.07 4.10 9.01
CA GLY A 114 10.23 3.03 9.98
C GLY A 114 9.14 1.96 9.96
N SER A 115 8.08 2.15 9.18
CA SER A 115 7.06 1.11 9.02
C SER A 115 7.57 -0.05 8.18
N GLU A 116 6.94 -1.21 8.31
CA GLU A 116 7.36 -2.43 7.63
C GLU A 116 6.18 -3.11 6.95
N LEU A 117 6.48 -3.81 5.86
CA LEU A 117 5.54 -4.62 5.11
C LEU A 117 6.21 -5.94 4.76
N ARG A 118 5.49 -7.04 4.91
CA ARG A 118 5.99 -8.36 4.52
C ARG A 118 5.46 -8.73 3.15
N VAL A 119 6.36 -9.18 2.29
CA VAL A 119 5.99 -9.62 0.93
C VAL A 119 6.48 -11.02 0.68
N VAL A 120 5.69 -11.79 -0.07
CA VAL A 120 6.00 -13.18 -0.37
C VAL A 120 7.19 -13.25 -1.33
N ALA A 121 8.10 -14.19 -1.07
CA ALA A 121 9.22 -14.46 -1.98
C ALA A 121 8.71 -15.08 -3.28
N PRO A 122 9.41 -14.87 -4.41
CA PRO A 122 10.64 -14.09 -4.56
C PRO A 122 10.37 -12.59 -4.53
N LEU A 123 11.42 -11.84 -4.17
CA LEU A 123 11.32 -10.38 -4.16
C LEU A 123 11.10 -9.89 -5.59
N PRO A 124 10.08 -9.04 -5.83
CA PRO A 124 9.84 -8.55 -7.19
C PRO A 124 10.98 -7.65 -7.68
N LEU A 125 11.13 -7.60 -9.00
CA LEU A 125 12.08 -6.67 -9.62
C LEU A 125 11.68 -5.24 -9.29
N GLY A 126 12.66 -4.41 -9.01
CA GLY A 126 12.44 -3.02 -8.63
C GLY A 126 12.53 -2.76 -7.14
N LEU A 127 12.64 -3.81 -6.35
CA LEU A 127 12.82 -3.66 -4.90
C LEU A 127 14.18 -4.18 -4.43
#